data_a334d6b3ca8364481badfb00980d26b2
#
_entry.id   a334d6b3ca8364481badfb00980d26b2
#
_cell.length_a   1.000
_cell.length_b   1.000
_cell.length_c   1.000
_cell.angle_alpha   90.00
_cell.angle_beta   90.00
_cell.angle_gamma   90.00
#
_symmetry.space_group_name_H-M   'P 1'
#
loop_
_entity.id
_entity.type
_entity.pdbx_description
1 polymer ?
#
loop_
_entity_poly.entity_id
_entity_poly.type
_entity_poly.pdbx_seq_one_letter_code
_entity_poly.pdbx_strand_id
1 'polypeptide(L)'
;DEEFAVTKKKNLRNMTILNSRSETSRGLWDPFEDSFKKLEPIGSVAYKMGLTAVGKADVFATLRPKNEWDVCAGVCLINEAGGRSIDLNGNELEFNKKKTLIEPGIIAGYNLSVEKTFKELDKE
;
A
#
# COMPACT_ATOMS: atom_id res chain seq x y z
N ASP A 1 -0.83 -14.16 16.56
CA ASP A 1 -2.23 -13.83 16.78
C ASP A 1 -2.94 -13.67 15.45
N GLU A 2 -4.04 -14.39 15.27
CA GLU A 2 -4.75 -14.35 13.99
C GLU A 2 -5.34 -12.99 13.66
N GLU A 3 -5.51 -12.12 14.65
CA GLU A 3 -6.00 -10.78 14.41
C GLU A 3 -4.96 -9.85 13.83
N PHE A 4 -3.69 -10.26 13.90
CA PHE A 4 -2.59 -9.46 13.39
C PHE A 4 -2.03 -10.13 12.15
N ALA A 5 -2.81 -10.10 11.08
CA ALA A 5 -2.43 -10.71 9.81
C ALA A 5 -3.07 -9.95 8.65
N VAL A 6 -2.32 -9.85 7.54
CA VAL A 6 -2.86 -9.25 6.32
C VAL A 6 -3.90 -10.18 5.71
N THR A 7 -4.88 -9.59 5.02
CA THR A 7 -5.86 -10.38 4.27
C THR A 7 -5.17 -10.98 3.05
N LYS A 8 -5.72 -12.06 2.52
CA LYS A 8 -5.09 -12.80 1.41
C LYS A 8 -5.95 -12.78 0.15
N LYS A 9 -6.39 -11.59 -0.24
CA LYS A 9 -7.21 -11.42 -1.43
C LYS A 9 -6.37 -11.54 -2.70
N LYS A 10 -6.90 -12.19 -3.70
CA LYS A 10 -6.21 -12.39 -4.97
C LYS A 10 -6.89 -11.67 -6.14
N ASN A 11 -8.12 -11.25 -5.97
CA ASN A 11 -8.90 -10.59 -7.01
C ASN A 11 -9.05 -9.11 -6.66
N LEU A 12 -8.60 -8.23 -7.57
CA LEU A 12 -8.66 -6.80 -7.36
C LEU A 12 -10.06 -6.32 -7.02
N ARG A 13 -11.07 -6.91 -7.64
CA ARG A 13 -12.47 -6.52 -7.41
C ARG A 13 -12.97 -6.81 -6.00
N ASN A 14 -12.24 -7.61 -5.25
CA ASN A 14 -12.58 -7.92 -3.87
C ASN A 14 -11.75 -7.12 -2.87
N MET A 15 -10.86 -6.27 -3.36
CA MET A 15 -9.91 -5.57 -2.49
C MET A 15 -10.37 -4.17 -2.12
N THR A 16 -10.17 -3.81 -0.86
CA THR A 16 -10.28 -2.45 -0.37
C THR A 16 -8.85 -1.89 -0.30
N ILE A 17 -8.63 -0.79 -0.98
CA ILE A 17 -7.33 -0.13 -1.04
C ILE A 17 -7.40 1.13 -0.19
N LEU A 18 -6.48 1.28 0.75
CA LEU A 18 -6.35 2.52 1.50
C LEU A 18 -5.39 3.42 0.75
N ASN A 19 -5.88 4.57 0.31
CA ASN A 19 -5.10 5.49 -0.49
C ASN A 19 -5.08 6.88 0.14
N SER A 20 -4.36 7.80 -0.46
CA SER A 20 -4.14 9.13 0.10
C SER A 20 -5.29 10.08 -0.24
N ARG A 21 -5.74 10.86 0.74
CA ARG A 21 -6.75 11.89 0.52
C ARG A 21 -6.25 12.95 -0.45
N SER A 22 -5.01 13.41 -0.28
CA SER A 22 -4.47 14.45 -1.14
C SER A 22 -4.31 13.97 -2.56
N GLU A 23 -3.87 12.71 -2.74
CA GLU A 23 -3.76 12.12 -4.07
C GLU A 23 -5.12 11.99 -4.73
N THR A 24 -6.13 11.60 -3.96
CA THR A 24 -7.50 11.47 -4.46
C THR A 24 -8.04 12.83 -4.89
N SER A 25 -7.82 13.86 -4.08
CA SER A 25 -8.26 15.22 -4.41
C SER A 25 -7.64 15.76 -5.69
N ARG A 26 -6.42 15.31 -6.00
CA ARG A 26 -5.72 15.73 -7.21
C ARG A 26 -6.07 14.88 -8.43
N GLY A 27 -6.97 13.92 -8.28
CA GLY A 27 -7.39 13.07 -9.38
C GLY A 27 -6.41 11.97 -9.75
N LEU A 28 -5.39 11.71 -8.92
CA LEU A 28 -4.36 10.73 -9.24
C LEU A 28 -4.90 9.29 -9.23
N TRP A 29 -5.98 9.05 -8.50
CA TRP A 29 -6.59 7.72 -8.41
C TRP A 29 -7.77 7.53 -9.36
N ASP A 30 -8.16 8.58 -10.10
CA ASP A 30 -9.30 8.48 -11.02
C ASP A 30 -9.17 7.34 -12.03
N PRO A 31 -8.00 7.09 -12.64
CA PRO A 31 -7.88 5.99 -13.60
C PRO A 31 -8.14 4.61 -13.00
N PHE A 32 -8.06 4.48 -11.69
CA PHE A 32 -8.17 3.19 -11.00
C PHE A 32 -9.48 3.04 -10.23
N GLU A 33 -10.39 3.99 -10.37
CA GLU A 33 -11.64 4.03 -9.60
C GLU A 33 -12.43 2.75 -9.68
N ASP A 34 -12.48 2.13 -10.87
CA ASP A 34 -13.26 0.93 -11.08
C ASP A 34 -12.44 -0.36 -11.02
N SER A 35 -11.15 -0.26 -10.70
CA SER A 35 -10.26 -1.43 -10.68
C SER A 35 -10.41 -2.29 -9.43
N PHE A 36 -10.86 -1.69 -8.33
CA PHE A 36 -10.92 -2.35 -7.03
C PHE A 36 -12.34 -2.33 -6.49
N LYS A 37 -12.58 -3.13 -5.43
CA LYS A 37 -13.87 -3.11 -4.77
C LYS A 37 -14.13 -1.72 -4.17
N LYS A 38 -13.10 -1.13 -3.55
CA LYS A 38 -13.25 0.16 -2.89
C LYS A 38 -11.91 0.86 -2.77
N LEU A 39 -11.89 2.15 -3.06
CA LEU A 39 -10.77 3.03 -2.73
C LEU A 39 -11.22 3.85 -1.52
N GLU A 40 -10.44 3.80 -0.46
CA GLU A 40 -10.83 4.48 0.78
C GLU A 40 -9.77 5.51 1.15
N PRO A 41 -9.98 6.79 0.84
CA PRO A 41 -9.00 7.83 1.13
C PRO A 41 -8.92 8.11 2.63
N ILE A 42 -7.72 7.97 3.19
CA ILE A 42 -7.48 8.19 4.62
C ILE A 42 -6.16 8.94 4.75
N GLY A 43 -6.05 9.81 5.75
CA GLY A 43 -4.79 10.46 6.06
C GLY A 43 -3.86 9.50 6.81
N SER A 44 -2.64 9.94 7.11
CA SER A 44 -1.64 9.20 7.88
C SER A 44 -1.20 7.87 7.25
N VAL A 45 0.06 7.83 6.81
CA VAL A 45 0.68 6.63 6.26
C VAL A 45 0.72 5.51 7.30
N ALA A 46 1.14 5.84 8.52
CA ALA A 46 1.29 4.83 9.58
C ALA A 46 -0.05 4.18 9.92
N TYR A 47 -1.11 4.99 10.00
CA TYR A 47 -2.44 4.46 10.30
C TYR A 47 -2.93 3.51 9.21
N LYS A 48 -2.75 3.90 7.94
CA LYS A 48 -3.16 3.05 6.82
C LYS A 48 -2.42 1.73 6.80
N MET A 49 -1.11 1.76 7.04
CA MET A 49 -0.33 0.53 7.08
C MET A 49 -0.72 -0.33 8.27
N GLY A 50 -1.03 0.29 9.42
CA GLY A 50 -1.51 -0.44 10.58
C GLY A 50 -2.82 -1.15 10.31
N LEU A 51 -3.77 -0.47 9.67
CA LEU A 51 -5.06 -1.09 9.33
C LEU A 51 -4.87 -2.26 8.37
N THR A 52 -3.97 -2.14 7.42
CA THR A 52 -3.68 -3.22 6.49
C THR A 52 -3.06 -4.40 7.21
N ALA A 53 -2.15 -4.14 8.16
CA ALA A 53 -1.48 -5.20 8.91
C ALA A 53 -2.44 -6.02 9.76
N VAL A 54 -3.51 -5.41 10.29
CA VAL A 54 -4.47 -6.14 11.11
C VAL A 54 -5.66 -6.66 10.31
N GLY A 55 -5.63 -6.55 8.99
CA GLY A 55 -6.66 -7.13 8.14
C GLY A 55 -7.93 -6.30 8.00
N LYS A 56 -7.90 -5.03 8.40
CA LYS A 56 -9.05 -4.14 8.24
C LYS A 56 -9.18 -3.59 6.83
N ALA A 57 -8.12 -3.70 6.05
CA ALA A 57 -8.12 -3.37 4.63
C ALA A 57 -7.17 -4.34 3.95
N ASP A 58 -7.18 -4.37 2.63
CA ASP A 58 -6.43 -5.39 1.90
C ASP A 58 -5.07 -4.91 1.44
N VAL A 59 -4.98 -3.67 0.97
CA VAL A 59 -3.74 -3.10 0.47
C VAL A 59 -3.67 -1.62 0.84
N PHE A 60 -2.48 -1.17 1.22
CA PHE A 60 -2.17 0.25 1.31
C PHE A 60 -1.36 0.61 0.06
N ALA A 61 -1.73 1.69 -0.60
CA ALA A 61 -1.00 2.15 -1.78
C ALA A 61 -0.94 3.66 -1.84
N THR A 62 0.20 4.19 -2.28
CA THR A 62 0.37 5.61 -2.52
C THR A 62 1.17 5.79 -3.79
N LEU A 63 0.82 6.82 -4.57
CA LEU A 63 1.41 7.05 -5.89
C LEU A 63 2.50 8.12 -5.88
N ARG A 64 2.68 8.79 -4.74
CA ARG A 64 3.67 9.86 -4.60
C ARG A 64 4.79 9.43 -3.67
N PRO A 65 5.99 10.00 -3.82
CA PRO A 65 7.10 9.66 -2.92
C PRO A 65 6.76 9.93 -1.46
N LYS A 66 7.28 9.08 -0.59
CA LYS A 66 7.11 9.21 0.86
C LYS A 66 8.48 9.13 1.53
N ASN A 67 8.61 9.82 2.65
CA ASN A 67 9.84 9.80 3.43
C ASN A 67 9.91 8.48 4.18
N GLU A 68 11.09 7.82 4.19
CA GLU A 68 11.21 6.50 4.82
C GLU A 68 10.93 6.55 6.33
N TRP A 69 11.13 7.71 6.98
CA TRP A 69 10.81 7.86 8.39
C TRP A 69 9.33 7.68 8.67
N ASP A 70 8.49 8.06 7.69
CA ASP A 70 7.04 7.97 7.85
C ASP A 70 6.51 6.56 7.69
N VAL A 71 7.28 5.67 7.06
CA VAL A 71 6.78 4.34 6.71
C VAL A 71 7.49 3.19 7.40
N CYS A 72 8.65 3.45 8.00
CA CYS A 72 9.47 2.38 8.58
C CYS A 72 8.71 1.48 9.55
N ALA A 73 8.01 2.09 10.51
CA ALA A 73 7.25 1.32 11.50
C ALA A 73 6.12 0.54 10.83
N GLY A 74 5.47 1.16 9.83
CA GLY A 74 4.39 0.50 9.09
C GLY A 74 4.87 -0.71 8.32
N VAL A 75 6.04 -0.60 7.69
CA VAL A 75 6.63 -1.72 6.96
C VAL A 75 6.94 -2.88 7.91
N CYS A 76 7.45 -2.58 9.11
CA CYS A 76 7.69 -3.61 10.11
C CYS A 76 6.41 -4.33 10.49
N LEU A 77 5.31 -3.58 10.69
CA LEU A 77 4.02 -4.18 11.01
C LEU A 77 3.51 -5.08 9.88
N ILE A 78 3.65 -4.62 8.63
CA ILE A 78 3.23 -5.40 7.48
C ILE A 78 4.03 -6.70 7.38
N ASN A 79 5.35 -6.61 7.57
CA ASN A 79 6.21 -7.80 7.51
C ASN A 79 5.85 -8.80 8.62
N GLU A 80 5.62 -8.31 9.84
CA GLU A 80 5.23 -9.18 10.96
C GLU A 80 3.89 -9.85 10.71
N ALA A 81 3.00 -9.19 9.98
CA ALA A 81 1.67 -9.71 9.68
C ALA A 81 1.65 -10.64 8.46
N GLY A 82 2.82 -10.96 7.91
CA GLY A 82 2.93 -11.87 6.77
C GLY A 82 2.78 -11.18 5.43
N GLY A 83 2.90 -9.86 5.39
CA GLY A 83 2.77 -9.12 4.15
C GLY A 83 4.11 -8.70 3.56
N ARG A 84 4.01 -7.83 2.57
CA ARG A 84 5.14 -7.37 1.79
C ARG A 84 4.93 -5.90 1.43
N SER A 85 6.02 -5.14 1.29
CA SER A 85 5.96 -3.73 0.89
C SER A 85 6.95 -3.51 -0.24
N ILE A 86 6.47 -2.90 -1.34
CA ILE A 86 7.32 -2.61 -2.50
C ILE A 86 7.12 -1.16 -2.92
N ASP A 87 8.06 -0.66 -3.73
CA ASP A 87 7.88 0.64 -4.39
C ASP A 87 7.13 0.43 -5.71
N LEU A 88 6.85 1.51 -6.43
CA LEU A 88 6.10 1.41 -7.69
C LEU A 88 6.97 0.95 -8.86
N ASN A 89 8.23 0.65 -8.64
CA ASN A 89 9.10 0.00 -9.60
C ASN A 89 9.13 -1.52 -9.38
N GLY A 90 8.42 -2.01 -8.37
CA GLY A 90 8.34 -3.43 -8.07
C GLY A 90 9.43 -3.95 -7.14
N ASN A 91 10.24 -3.07 -6.58
CA ASN A 91 11.36 -3.46 -5.73
C ASN A 91 10.97 -3.43 -4.26
N GLU A 92 11.51 -4.38 -3.47
CA GLU A 92 11.32 -4.38 -2.02
C GLU A 92 11.84 -3.09 -1.44
N LEU A 93 11.14 -2.57 -0.42
CA LEU A 93 11.59 -1.35 0.25
C LEU A 93 12.85 -1.63 1.07
N GLU A 94 13.81 -0.73 0.95
CA GLU A 94 15.06 -0.77 1.72
C GLU A 94 15.21 0.51 2.50
N PHE A 95 15.76 0.41 3.70
CA PHE A 95 15.95 1.55 4.58
C PHE A 95 17.43 1.81 4.82
N ASN A 96 17.74 2.94 5.45
CA ASN A 96 19.11 3.37 5.74
C ASN A 96 19.90 3.73 4.49
N LYS A 97 19.19 4.18 3.46
CA LYS A 97 19.84 4.70 2.25
C LYS A 97 20.23 6.16 2.48
N LYS A 98 21.13 6.65 1.66
CA LYS A 98 21.49 8.06 1.65
C LYS A 98 20.27 8.92 1.36
N LYS A 99 19.40 8.44 0.49
CA LYS A 99 18.16 9.08 0.12
C LYS A 99 17.08 8.58 1.06
N THR A 100 16.41 9.47 1.75
CA THR A 100 15.38 9.09 2.70
C THR A 100 13.97 9.10 2.10
N LEU A 101 13.86 9.41 0.82
CA LEU A 101 12.59 9.46 0.12
C LEU A 101 12.34 8.14 -0.60
N ILE A 102 11.18 7.55 -0.40
CA ILE A 102 10.79 6.32 -1.08
C ILE A 102 10.00 6.69 -2.32
N GLU A 103 10.61 6.50 -3.48
CA GLU A 103 10.02 6.87 -4.76
C GLU A 103 9.85 5.62 -5.61
N PRO A 104 8.85 5.60 -6.47
CA PRO A 104 7.80 6.63 -6.70
C PRO A 104 6.64 6.55 -5.74
N GLY A 105 6.58 5.57 -4.87
CA GLY A 105 5.49 5.41 -3.92
C GLY A 105 5.57 4.04 -3.28
N ILE A 106 4.48 3.56 -2.67
CA ILE A 106 4.49 2.33 -1.89
C ILE A 106 3.23 1.51 -2.16
N ILE A 107 3.36 0.18 -2.23
CA ILE A 107 2.24 -0.76 -2.18
C ILE A 107 2.57 -1.78 -1.10
N ALA A 108 1.65 -1.99 -0.15
CA ALA A 108 1.88 -2.90 0.97
C ALA A 108 0.66 -3.76 1.24
N GLY A 109 0.87 -5.03 1.57
CA GLY A 109 -0.18 -5.99 1.87
C GLY A 109 0.29 -7.41 1.65
N TYR A 110 -0.65 -8.34 1.41
CA TYR A 110 -0.31 -9.71 1.10
C TYR A 110 0.42 -9.79 -0.25
N ASN A 111 1.40 -10.68 -0.36
CA ASN A 111 2.24 -10.78 -1.54
C ASN A 111 1.48 -10.80 -2.87
N LEU A 112 0.49 -11.67 -3.02
CA LEU A 112 -0.26 -11.75 -4.28
C LEU A 112 -1.14 -10.52 -4.51
N SER A 113 -1.69 -9.95 -3.42
CA SER A 113 -2.48 -8.72 -3.50
C SER A 113 -1.60 -7.57 -3.99
N VAL A 114 -0.39 -7.47 -3.44
CA VAL A 114 0.57 -6.44 -3.82
C VAL A 114 0.96 -6.59 -5.29
N GLU A 115 1.27 -7.81 -5.73
CA GLU A 115 1.64 -8.04 -7.13
C GLU A 115 0.53 -7.66 -8.09
N LYS A 116 -0.70 -8.04 -7.77
CA LYS A 116 -1.84 -7.71 -8.63
C LYS A 116 -2.10 -6.21 -8.67
N THR A 117 -1.98 -5.55 -7.54
CA THR A 117 -2.14 -4.10 -7.46
C THR A 117 -1.03 -3.40 -8.24
N PHE A 118 0.20 -3.87 -8.11
CA PHE A 118 1.33 -3.31 -8.85
C PHE A 118 1.08 -3.37 -10.36
N LYS A 119 0.64 -4.53 -10.86
CA LYS A 119 0.37 -4.68 -12.29
C LYS A 119 -0.74 -3.76 -12.76
N GLU A 120 -1.77 -3.55 -11.93
CA GLU A 120 -2.87 -2.68 -12.30
C GLU A 120 -2.42 -1.22 -12.36
N LEU A 121 -1.65 -0.77 -11.36
CA LEU A 121 -1.16 0.60 -11.34
C LEU A 121 -0.13 0.88 -12.43
N ASP A 122 0.63 -0.14 -12.82
CA ASP A 122 1.68 -0.01 -13.82
C ASP A 122 1.11 0.13 -15.24
N LYS A 123 -0.17 -0.16 -15.44
CA LYS A 123 -0.80 -0.04 -16.76
C LYS A 123 -0.90 1.42 -17.22
N GLU A 124 -0.85 2.34 -16.27
CA GLU A 124 -0.87 3.76 -16.58
C GLU A 124 0.56 4.29 -16.71
#